data_e218ef0a113a52a880123d3fea819ce5
#
_entry.id   e218ef0a113a52a880123d3fea819ce5
#
_cell.length_a   1.000
_cell.length_b   1.000
_cell.length_c   1.000
_cell.angle_alpha   90.00
_cell.angle_beta   90.00
_cell.angle_gamma   90.00
#
_symmetry.space_group_name_H-M   'P 1'
#
loop_
_entity.id
_entity.type
_entity.pdbx_description
1 polymer ?
#
loop_
_entity_poly.entity_id
_entity_poly.type
_entity_poly.pdbx_seq_one_letter_code
_entity_poly.pdbx_strand_id
1 'polypeptide(L)'
;AEMEKGAFIRLLDPVSDGDVVKLVLPRGLHFTFTDDEPHFGFVMYGPVLLAGGFGSEGMPDDRVSDNRACREQLPEKDIPMLVGPLADTGKWIVCTSQQPLKFEVRNGGGQKNLELIPYFRMHHQRHSVYWKIYSDDEFAARKRAMTDEVIVGDEGNEKVHALSGERDSLCWHDYFWAKNTQYRMAENGWFSYNLKIDKKETRPYSLVCRFWGDEPEGSEFDILVDGKLLTTVNLHRRIFLSYVDDVYAIPAEWTWGKDKVTVTFRAAEGRKAGGLFGLKITADTDLR
;
A
#
# COMPACT_ATOMS: atom_id res chain seq x y z
N ALA A 1 1.03 40.75 -7.05
CA ALA A 1 1.23 40.89 -5.60
C ALA A 1 1.08 39.49 -5.00
N GLU A 2 2.14 38.96 -4.35
CA GLU A 2 2.03 37.80 -3.50
C GLU A 2 1.17 38.18 -2.31
N MET A 3 0.10 37.38 -2.06
CA MET A 3 -0.79 37.62 -0.94
C MET A 3 -0.48 36.59 0.15
N GLU A 4 -0.44 37.06 1.39
CA GLU A 4 -0.35 36.18 2.54
C GLU A 4 -1.59 35.27 2.64
N LYS A 5 -1.40 34.03 2.98
CA LYS A 5 -2.47 33.05 3.21
C LYS A 5 -3.40 33.55 4.33
N GLY A 6 -4.68 33.72 4.01
CA GLY A 6 -5.69 34.23 4.97
C GLY A 6 -5.88 35.73 4.97
N ALA A 7 -5.17 36.49 4.12
CA ALA A 7 -5.37 37.93 4.00
C ALA A 7 -6.61 38.29 3.14
N PHE A 8 -7.23 39.40 3.45
CA PHE A 8 -8.29 39.99 2.61
C PHE A 8 -7.71 40.74 1.45
N ILE A 9 -8.32 40.61 0.27
CA ILE A 9 -7.99 41.43 -0.90
C ILE A 9 -8.76 42.76 -0.76
N ARG A 10 -8.01 43.85 -0.70
CA ARG A 10 -8.60 45.18 -0.74
C ARG A 10 -8.73 45.62 -2.20
N LEU A 11 -9.95 45.88 -2.63
CA LEU A 11 -10.16 46.56 -3.92
C LEU A 11 -9.77 48.03 -3.76
N LEU A 12 -8.94 48.51 -4.70
CA LEU A 12 -8.40 49.89 -4.64
C LEU A 12 -9.43 50.92 -5.04
N ASP A 13 -10.35 50.56 -5.91
CA ASP A 13 -11.42 51.46 -6.38
C ASP A 13 -12.74 51.19 -5.63
N PRO A 14 -13.53 52.25 -5.36
CA PRO A 14 -14.86 52.07 -4.80
C PRO A 14 -15.75 51.29 -5.78
N VAL A 15 -16.41 50.27 -5.27
CA VAL A 15 -17.31 49.40 -6.05
C VAL A 15 -18.72 50.03 -6.04
N SER A 16 -19.30 50.15 -7.23
CA SER A 16 -20.65 50.70 -7.45
C SER A 16 -21.64 49.58 -7.83
N ASP A 17 -22.93 49.88 -7.75
CA ASP A 17 -23.96 48.94 -8.19
C ASP A 17 -23.82 48.66 -9.70
N GLY A 18 -23.79 47.38 -10.03
CA GLY A 18 -23.55 46.91 -11.41
C GLY A 18 -22.09 46.61 -11.78
N ASP A 19 -21.13 46.91 -10.91
CA ASP A 19 -19.74 46.53 -11.14
C ASP A 19 -19.52 45.06 -11.06
N VAL A 20 -18.65 44.50 -11.92
CA VAL A 20 -18.31 43.09 -11.97
C VAL A 20 -16.87 42.91 -11.53
N VAL A 21 -16.70 42.19 -10.42
CA VAL A 21 -15.39 41.75 -9.94
C VAL A 21 -15.08 40.35 -10.46
N LYS A 22 -14.07 40.20 -11.30
CA LYS A 22 -13.59 38.92 -11.81
C LYS A 22 -12.39 38.44 -11.02
N LEU A 23 -12.58 37.38 -10.24
CA LEU A 23 -11.49 36.68 -9.55
C LEU A 23 -11.05 35.48 -10.36
N VAL A 24 -9.78 35.41 -10.73
CA VAL A 24 -9.16 34.26 -11.38
C VAL A 24 -8.23 33.57 -10.39
N LEU A 25 -8.64 32.40 -9.93
CA LEU A 25 -7.80 31.56 -9.07
C LEU A 25 -6.99 30.61 -9.96
N PRO A 26 -5.65 30.59 -9.84
CA PRO A 26 -4.83 29.64 -10.57
C PRO A 26 -5.20 28.23 -10.12
N ARG A 27 -5.40 27.33 -11.09
CA ARG A 27 -5.67 25.92 -10.86
C ARG A 27 -4.53 25.11 -11.44
N GLY A 28 -3.84 24.37 -10.60
CA GLY A 28 -2.78 23.46 -11.01
C GLY A 28 -2.94 22.11 -10.35
N LEU A 29 -2.44 21.05 -11.01
CA LEU A 29 -2.28 19.76 -10.41
C LEU A 29 -1.14 19.81 -9.39
N HIS A 30 -1.38 19.27 -8.21
CA HIS A 30 -0.36 19.12 -7.19
C HIS A 30 -0.68 17.93 -6.30
N PHE A 31 0.32 17.44 -5.57
CA PHE A 31 0.18 16.44 -4.54
C PHE A 31 0.12 17.11 -3.17
N THR A 32 -0.72 16.56 -2.30
CA THR A 32 -0.73 16.88 -0.87
C THR A 32 -0.44 15.59 -0.14
N PHE A 33 0.66 15.56 0.59
CA PHE A 33 1.08 14.38 1.35
C PHE A 33 0.54 14.43 2.77
N THR A 34 0.42 13.27 3.41
CA THR A 34 0.08 13.16 4.83
C THR A 34 1.31 13.46 5.68
N ASP A 35 1.07 13.93 6.92
CA ASP A 35 2.18 14.32 7.81
C ASP A 35 2.95 13.11 8.37
N ASP A 36 2.32 11.95 8.40
CA ASP A 36 2.82 10.71 8.99
C ASP A 36 3.50 9.78 7.98
N GLU A 37 3.14 9.87 6.69
CA GLU A 37 3.72 9.04 5.62
C GLU A 37 4.16 9.89 4.43
N PRO A 38 5.47 10.04 4.17
CA PRO A 38 6.00 10.96 3.17
C PRO A 38 5.62 10.63 1.72
N HIS A 39 5.29 9.37 1.45
CA HIS A 39 4.88 8.92 0.12
C HIS A 39 3.38 8.68 -0.01
N PHE A 40 2.59 8.97 1.03
CA PHE A 40 1.16 8.76 1.02
C PHE A 40 0.43 10.10 0.92
N GLY A 41 -0.44 10.22 -0.07
CA GLY A 41 -1.07 11.52 -0.33
C GLY A 41 -2.20 11.47 -1.32
N PHE A 42 -2.64 12.65 -1.74
CA PHE A 42 -3.76 12.85 -2.65
C PHE A 42 -3.35 13.67 -3.86
N VAL A 43 -4.09 13.47 -4.95
CA VAL A 43 -3.99 14.29 -6.17
C VAL A 43 -5.03 15.40 -6.09
N MET A 44 -4.56 16.64 -6.20
CA MET A 44 -5.41 17.83 -6.15
C MET A 44 -5.35 18.61 -7.45
N TYR A 45 -6.46 19.21 -7.86
CA TYR A 45 -6.52 20.22 -8.92
C TYR A 45 -7.07 21.52 -8.37
N GLY A 46 -6.19 22.46 -8.01
CA GLY A 46 -6.57 23.57 -7.14
C GLY A 46 -7.18 23.04 -5.85
N PRO A 47 -8.38 23.47 -5.45
CA PRO A 47 -9.04 22.96 -4.22
C PRO A 47 -9.81 21.64 -4.43
N VAL A 48 -9.77 21.05 -5.63
CA VAL A 48 -10.58 19.88 -5.97
C VAL A 48 -9.76 18.59 -5.75
N LEU A 49 -10.24 17.74 -4.84
CA LEU A 49 -9.72 16.39 -4.64
C LEU A 49 -10.12 15.49 -5.82
N LEU A 50 -9.13 14.78 -6.38
CA LEU A 50 -9.34 13.82 -7.46
C LEU A 50 -9.33 12.39 -6.93
N ALA A 51 -10.21 11.56 -7.48
CA ALA A 51 -10.32 10.14 -7.17
C ALA A 51 -10.13 9.29 -8.42
N GLY A 52 -9.48 8.14 -8.27
CA GLY A 52 -9.39 7.12 -9.32
C GLY A 52 -10.44 6.05 -9.14
N GLY A 53 -11.15 5.72 -10.22
CA GLY A 53 -12.19 4.69 -10.24
C GLY A 53 -11.65 3.34 -10.69
N PHE A 54 -12.12 2.25 -10.06
CA PHE A 54 -11.73 0.87 -10.34
C PHE A 54 -12.92 0.00 -10.76
N GLY A 55 -14.04 0.64 -11.14
CA GLY A 55 -15.25 -0.05 -11.58
C GLY A 55 -16.04 -0.72 -10.46
N SER A 56 -17.16 -1.32 -10.86
CA SER A 56 -18.12 -1.98 -9.95
C SER A 56 -18.13 -3.50 -10.10
N GLU A 57 -17.25 -4.08 -10.91
CA GLU A 57 -17.21 -5.51 -11.16
C GLU A 57 -17.07 -6.31 -9.85
N GLY A 58 -17.95 -7.32 -9.68
CA GLY A 58 -17.99 -8.14 -8.47
C GLY A 58 -18.49 -7.42 -7.20
N MET A 59 -19.00 -6.19 -7.31
CA MET A 59 -19.68 -5.53 -6.21
C MET A 59 -21.14 -6.00 -6.13
N PRO A 60 -21.68 -6.26 -4.92
CA PRO A 60 -23.11 -6.53 -4.74
C PRO A 60 -23.96 -5.34 -5.19
N ASP A 61 -25.14 -5.59 -5.77
CA ASP A 61 -26.04 -4.55 -6.29
C ASP A 61 -26.46 -3.53 -5.22
N ASP A 62 -26.62 -3.95 -3.97
CA ASP A 62 -26.94 -3.06 -2.84
C ASP A 62 -25.77 -2.13 -2.48
N ARG A 63 -24.56 -2.41 -2.95
CA ARG A 63 -23.36 -1.58 -2.76
C ARG A 63 -23.15 -0.56 -3.87
N VAL A 64 -23.79 -0.77 -4.99
CA VAL A 64 -23.76 0.13 -6.15
C VAL A 64 -24.92 1.12 -6.11
N SER A 65 -25.86 1.00 -5.16
CA SER A 65 -27.02 1.88 -5.01
C SER A 65 -26.75 3.11 -4.13
N ASP A 66 -27.53 4.18 -4.34
CA ASP A 66 -27.42 5.47 -3.62
C ASP A 66 -27.61 5.39 -2.10
N ASN A 67 -28.18 4.30 -1.59
CA ASN A 67 -28.71 4.26 -0.24
C ASN A 67 -27.77 3.68 0.81
N ARG A 68 -26.56 3.25 0.46
CA ARG A 68 -25.65 2.63 1.44
C ARG A 68 -24.21 3.00 1.19
N ALA A 69 -23.50 3.33 2.26
CA ALA A 69 -22.05 3.43 2.23
C ALA A 69 -21.42 2.05 1.89
N CYS A 70 -20.65 1.99 0.83
CA CYS A 70 -19.86 0.81 0.53
C CYS A 70 -18.78 0.65 1.61
N ARG A 71 -18.77 -0.49 2.29
CA ARG A 71 -17.78 -0.82 3.33
C ARG A 71 -16.66 -1.71 2.81
N GLU A 72 -16.76 -2.15 1.56
CA GLU A 72 -15.68 -2.91 0.95
C GLU A 72 -14.49 -2.00 0.70
N GLN A 73 -13.35 -2.39 1.23
CA GLN A 73 -12.06 -1.78 0.91
C GLN A 73 -11.42 -2.61 -0.20
N LEU A 74 -10.82 -1.92 -1.17
CA LEU A 74 -9.92 -2.60 -2.11
C LEU A 74 -8.69 -3.07 -1.33
N PRO A 75 -8.22 -4.30 -1.56
CA PRO A 75 -6.91 -4.71 -1.08
C PRO A 75 -5.86 -3.69 -1.52
N GLU A 76 -4.95 -3.33 -0.63
CA GLU A 76 -3.92 -2.30 -0.91
C GLU A 76 -3.13 -2.60 -2.19
N LYS A 77 -2.86 -3.88 -2.46
CA LYS A 77 -2.18 -4.35 -3.69
C LYS A 77 -2.90 -3.99 -4.99
N ASP A 78 -4.19 -3.76 -4.94
CA ASP A 78 -5.02 -3.44 -6.10
C ASP A 78 -5.07 -1.92 -6.37
N ILE A 79 -4.55 -1.10 -5.45
CA ILE A 79 -4.42 0.34 -5.63
C ILE A 79 -3.05 0.61 -6.28
N PRO A 80 -2.99 1.14 -7.51
CA PRO A 80 -1.74 1.38 -8.19
C PRO A 80 -0.95 2.50 -7.52
N MET A 81 0.37 2.39 -7.54
CA MET A 81 1.26 3.47 -7.16
C MET A 81 1.28 4.53 -8.27
N LEU A 82 1.32 5.79 -7.89
CA LEU A 82 1.55 6.90 -8.82
C LEU A 82 3.04 7.19 -8.88
N VAL A 83 3.64 7.05 -10.06
CA VAL A 83 5.08 7.25 -10.26
C VAL A 83 5.33 8.23 -11.39
N GLY A 84 6.10 9.26 -11.12
CA GLY A 84 6.45 10.27 -12.11
C GLY A 84 7.08 11.52 -11.51
N PRO A 85 7.46 12.51 -12.36
CA PRO A 85 8.09 13.75 -11.92
C PRO A 85 7.18 14.53 -10.96
N LEU A 86 7.51 14.56 -9.66
CA LEU A 86 6.69 15.22 -8.64
C LEU A 86 6.60 16.75 -8.84
N ALA A 87 7.68 17.36 -9.37
CA ALA A 87 7.75 18.80 -9.63
C ALA A 87 6.93 19.25 -10.86
N ASP A 88 6.57 18.33 -11.75
CA ASP A 88 5.84 18.64 -12.99
C ASP A 88 4.75 17.59 -13.25
N THR A 89 3.76 17.60 -12.36
CA THR A 89 2.62 16.67 -12.38
C THR A 89 1.84 16.70 -13.70
N GLY A 90 1.77 17.86 -14.34
CA GLY A 90 1.07 18.05 -15.61
C GLY A 90 1.69 17.30 -16.80
N LYS A 91 2.94 16.81 -16.69
CA LYS A 91 3.55 16.00 -17.76
C LYS A 91 2.98 14.60 -17.87
N TRP A 92 2.48 14.06 -16.78
CA TRP A 92 2.03 12.69 -16.72
C TRP A 92 0.62 12.49 -16.17
N ILE A 93 0.04 13.49 -15.49
CA ILE A 93 -1.39 13.55 -15.17
C ILE A 93 -2.00 14.61 -16.07
N VAL A 94 -2.63 14.17 -17.16
CA VAL A 94 -3.04 15.05 -18.25
C VAL A 94 -4.55 15.27 -18.22
N CYS A 95 -4.98 16.53 -18.29
CA CYS A 95 -6.40 16.86 -18.42
C CYS A 95 -6.91 16.39 -19.79
N THR A 96 -7.87 15.47 -19.79
CA THR A 96 -8.51 14.93 -21.00
C THR A 96 -9.84 15.59 -21.30
N SER A 97 -10.49 16.19 -20.30
CA SER A 97 -11.73 16.95 -20.45
C SER A 97 -11.86 18.01 -19.37
N GLN A 98 -12.43 19.16 -19.73
CA GLN A 98 -12.76 20.24 -18.78
C GLN A 98 -14.24 20.18 -18.34
N GLN A 99 -15.10 19.60 -19.16
CA GLN A 99 -16.54 19.50 -18.89
C GLN A 99 -17.08 18.16 -19.42
N PRO A 100 -17.25 17.15 -18.57
CA PRO A 100 -16.86 17.08 -17.15
C PRO A 100 -15.33 17.04 -16.98
N LEU A 101 -14.85 17.56 -15.86
CA LEU A 101 -13.42 17.56 -15.55
C LEU A 101 -12.89 16.12 -15.38
N LYS A 102 -11.89 15.77 -16.19
CA LYS A 102 -11.25 14.45 -16.22
C LYS A 102 -9.77 14.56 -16.47
N PHE A 103 -9.01 13.67 -15.83
CA PHE A 103 -7.57 13.52 -16.04
C PHE A 103 -7.23 12.06 -16.31
N GLU A 104 -6.13 11.85 -16.99
CA GLU A 104 -5.55 10.53 -17.26
C GLU A 104 -4.12 10.48 -16.73
N VAL A 105 -3.82 9.43 -15.95
CA VAL A 105 -2.46 9.13 -15.50
C VAL A 105 -1.75 8.33 -16.60
N ARG A 106 -0.71 8.89 -17.21
CA ARG A 106 -0.04 8.30 -18.40
C ARG A 106 1.17 7.44 -18.09
N ASN A 107 1.81 7.60 -16.94
CA ASN A 107 3.02 6.86 -16.56
C ASN A 107 2.95 6.34 -15.12
N GLY A 108 1.80 5.91 -14.67
CA GLY A 108 1.67 5.36 -13.31
C GLY A 108 2.23 3.94 -13.22
N GLY A 109 3.09 3.68 -12.26
CA GLY A 109 3.84 2.45 -12.00
C GLY A 109 3.09 1.11 -12.02
N GLY A 110 2.54 0.75 -13.17
CA GLY A 110 1.90 -0.55 -13.43
C GLY A 110 0.49 -0.50 -13.97
N GLN A 111 -0.27 0.57 -13.82
CA GLN A 111 -1.61 0.67 -14.40
C GLN A 111 -1.63 1.72 -15.51
N LYS A 112 -1.83 1.24 -16.74
CA LYS A 112 -2.06 2.12 -17.89
C LYS A 112 -3.50 2.65 -17.83
N ASN A 113 -3.67 3.95 -18.08
CA ASN A 113 -4.97 4.60 -18.28
C ASN A 113 -5.85 4.72 -17.01
N LEU A 114 -5.26 5.03 -15.86
CA LEU A 114 -6.05 5.39 -14.70
C LEU A 114 -6.72 6.74 -14.93
N GLU A 115 -8.05 6.76 -14.96
CA GLU A 115 -8.84 8.00 -15.00
C GLU A 115 -9.00 8.56 -13.60
N LEU A 116 -8.73 9.88 -13.45
CA LEU A 116 -9.01 10.63 -12.23
C LEU A 116 -10.13 11.63 -12.50
N ILE A 117 -11.13 11.65 -11.65
CA ILE A 117 -12.24 12.61 -11.69
C ILE A 117 -12.41 13.28 -10.32
N PRO A 118 -13.10 14.43 -10.24
CA PRO A 118 -13.45 15.04 -8.96
C PRO A 118 -14.15 14.05 -8.03
N TYR A 119 -13.67 13.92 -6.79
CA TYR A 119 -14.17 12.95 -5.83
C TYR A 119 -15.68 13.07 -5.59
N PHE A 120 -16.23 14.29 -5.57
CA PHE A 120 -17.66 14.52 -5.44
C PHE A 120 -18.53 13.99 -6.61
N ARG A 121 -17.88 13.52 -7.69
CA ARG A 121 -18.54 12.85 -8.84
C ARG A 121 -18.29 11.34 -8.88
N MET A 122 -17.53 10.82 -7.92
CA MET A 122 -17.18 9.41 -7.84
C MET A 122 -18.25 8.66 -7.06
N HIS A 123 -19.09 7.94 -7.76
CA HIS A 123 -20.23 7.20 -7.19
C HIS A 123 -20.28 5.78 -7.75
N HIS A 124 -20.90 4.86 -7.01
CA HIS A 124 -21.30 3.52 -7.45
C HIS A 124 -20.17 2.62 -7.97
N GLN A 125 -18.95 2.84 -7.52
CA GLN A 125 -17.80 2.03 -7.91
C GLN A 125 -16.73 2.04 -6.80
N ARG A 126 -15.81 1.06 -6.90
CA ARG A 126 -14.58 1.09 -6.09
C ARG A 126 -13.75 2.29 -6.52
N HIS A 127 -13.14 2.96 -5.56
CA HIS A 127 -12.29 4.12 -5.84
C HIS A 127 -11.25 4.34 -4.75
N SER A 128 -10.21 5.07 -5.10
CA SER A 128 -9.24 5.59 -4.13
C SER A 128 -9.06 7.08 -4.31
N VAL A 129 -8.85 7.77 -3.19
CA VAL A 129 -8.38 9.16 -3.13
C VAL A 129 -6.96 9.23 -2.58
N TYR A 130 -6.50 8.15 -1.93
CA TYR A 130 -5.18 8.03 -1.34
C TYR A 130 -4.29 7.21 -2.25
N TRP A 131 -3.04 7.64 -2.41
CA TRP A 131 -2.08 7.02 -3.31
C TRP A 131 -0.71 6.93 -2.65
N LYS A 132 0.03 5.86 -2.93
CA LYS A 132 1.47 5.84 -2.76
C LYS A 132 2.09 6.54 -3.97
N ILE A 133 2.78 7.64 -3.74
CA ILE A 133 3.29 8.56 -4.77
C ILE A 133 4.81 8.63 -4.67
N TYR A 134 5.48 8.34 -5.78
CA TYR A 134 6.94 8.31 -5.87
C TYR A 134 7.44 9.08 -7.09
N SER A 135 8.61 9.69 -6.98
CA SER A 135 9.38 10.07 -8.16
C SER A 135 9.91 8.82 -8.87
N ASP A 136 10.32 8.99 -10.13
CA ASP A 136 10.93 7.89 -10.90
C ASP A 136 12.18 7.33 -10.20
N ASP A 137 13.02 8.21 -9.62
CA ASP A 137 14.25 7.80 -8.93
C ASP A 137 13.95 7.05 -7.62
N GLU A 138 13.02 7.53 -6.83
CA GLU A 138 12.58 6.87 -5.58
C GLU A 138 11.99 5.51 -5.89
N PHE A 139 11.11 5.41 -6.89
CA PHE A 139 10.52 4.14 -7.30
C PHE A 139 11.58 3.16 -7.82
N ALA A 140 12.53 3.64 -8.62
CA ALA A 140 13.65 2.81 -9.09
C ALA A 140 14.55 2.37 -7.93
N ALA A 141 14.80 3.23 -6.93
CA ALA A 141 15.54 2.88 -5.73
C ALA A 141 14.79 1.82 -4.91
N ARG A 142 13.48 2.02 -4.68
CA ARG A 142 12.62 1.06 -3.99
C ARG A 142 12.58 -0.29 -4.71
N LYS A 143 12.44 -0.30 -6.03
CA LYS A 143 12.45 -1.54 -6.83
C LYS A 143 13.79 -2.27 -6.75
N ARG A 144 14.91 -1.54 -6.69
CA ARG A 144 16.25 -2.15 -6.48
C ARG A 144 16.43 -2.67 -5.07
N ALA A 145 15.86 -1.99 -4.08
CA ALA A 145 15.96 -2.37 -2.68
C ALA A 145 15.03 -3.55 -2.31
N MET A 146 13.91 -3.73 -3.01
CA MET A 146 13.03 -4.89 -2.83
C MET A 146 13.70 -6.11 -3.45
N THR A 147 14.18 -7.00 -2.59
CA THR A 147 15.08 -8.08 -3.00
C THR A 147 14.31 -9.34 -3.36
N ASP A 148 13.30 -9.73 -2.57
CA ASP A 148 12.49 -10.94 -2.82
C ASP A 148 11.13 -10.88 -2.12
N GLU A 149 10.13 -11.61 -2.68
CA GLU A 149 8.76 -11.65 -2.16
C GLU A 149 8.14 -13.02 -2.34
N VAL A 150 7.57 -13.56 -1.25
CA VAL A 150 6.72 -14.76 -1.26
C VAL A 150 5.26 -14.35 -1.40
N ILE A 151 4.61 -14.85 -2.45
CA ILE A 151 3.16 -14.74 -2.65
C ILE A 151 2.55 -15.99 -2.05
N VAL A 152 2.03 -15.86 -0.83
CA VAL A 152 1.41 -16.97 -0.09
C VAL A 152 0.15 -17.46 -0.84
N GLY A 153 0.07 -18.78 -1.05
CA GLY A 153 -1.00 -19.41 -1.81
C GLY A 153 -0.77 -19.51 -3.32
N ASP A 154 0.29 -18.90 -3.85
CA ASP A 154 0.74 -19.18 -5.21
C ASP A 154 1.72 -20.37 -5.17
N GLU A 155 1.25 -21.55 -5.59
CA GLU A 155 2.02 -22.80 -5.54
C GLU A 155 3.35 -22.69 -6.30
N GLY A 156 3.37 -22.00 -7.43
CA GLY A 156 4.57 -21.79 -8.23
C GLY A 156 5.59 -20.93 -7.51
N ASN A 157 5.13 -19.83 -6.91
CA ASN A 157 5.96 -18.90 -6.14
C ASN A 157 6.48 -19.56 -4.85
N GLU A 158 5.62 -20.22 -4.08
CA GLU A 158 6.03 -20.92 -2.85
C GLU A 158 7.06 -22.05 -3.13
N LYS A 159 6.91 -22.75 -4.27
CA LYS A 159 7.87 -23.77 -4.70
C LYS A 159 9.24 -23.17 -5.05
N VAL A 160 9.27 -22.02 -5.73
CA VAL A 160 10.53 -21.31 -6.03
C VAL A 160 11.23 -20.89 -4.75
N HIS A 161 10.48 -20.54 -3.70
CA HIS A 161 10.99 -20.17 -2.38
C HIS A 161 11.22 -21.40 -1.47
N ALA A 162 11.20 -22.61 -2.03
CA ALA A 162 11.47 -23.86 -1.32
C ALA A 162 10.64 -24.00 -0.02
N LEU A 163 9.34 -23.72 -0.09
CA LEU A 163 8.44 -23.96 1.03
C LEU A 163 8.68 -25.33 1.65
N SER A 164 8.90 -25.36 2.93
CA SER A 164 9.04 -26.57 3.73
C SER A 164 8.35 -26.37 5.07
N GLY A 165 7.76 -27.43 5.63
CA GLY A 165 7.06 -27.31 6.91
C GLY A 165 6.70 -28.65 7.52
N GLU A 166 6.26 -28.56 8.76
CA GLU A 166 5.69 -29.65 9.53
C GLU A 166 4.40 -29.16 10.16
N ARG A 167 3.29 -29.88 9.91
CA ARG A 167 1.92 -29.51 10.37
C ARG A 167 1.49 -28.12 9.90
N ASP A 168 2.01 -27.70 8.75
CA ASP A 168 1.59 -26.47 8.10
C ASP A 168 0.38 -26.70 7.19
N SER A 169 -0.37 -25.66 6.98
CA SER A 169 -1.55 -25.66 6.10
C SER A 169 -1.74 -24.29 5.43
N LEU A 170 -2.27 -24.34 4.21
CA LEU A 170 -2.77 -23.17 3.51
C LEU A 170 -4.26 -23.03 3.81
N CYS A 171 -4.64 -21.92 4.40
CA CYS A 171 -6.00 -21.63 4.84
C CYS A 171 -6.61 -20.48 4.05
N TRP A 172 -7.94 -20.45 3.96
CA TRP A 172 -8.69 -19.33 3.42
C TRP A 172 -9.15 -18.43 4.54
N HIS A 173 -9.04 -17.12 4.31
CA HIS A 173 -9.56 -16.14 5.22
C HIS A 173 -11.03 -15.86 4.91
N ASP A 174 -11.93 -16.14 5.86
CA ASP A 174 -13.37 -16.02 5.67
C ASP A 174 -13.94 -14.64 6.03
N TYR A 175 -13.09 -13.72 6.41
CA TYR A 175 -13.55 -12.43 6.90
C TYR A 175 -14.09 -11.55 5.78
N PHE A 176 -15.15 -10.83 6.06
CA PHE A 176 -16.10 -10.14 5.19
C PHE A 176 -15.50 -9.36 3.99
N TRP A 177 -14.35 -8.68 4.16
CA TRP A 177 -13.65 -7.95 3.09
C TRP A 177 -12.32 -8.54 2.65
N ALA A 178 -11.85 -9.54 3.35
CA ALA A 178 -10.66 -10.30 2.99
C ALA A 178 -11.02 -11.66 2.39
N LYS A 179 -12.26 -11.84 1.94
CA LYS A 179 -12.71 -13.07 1.27
C LYS A 179 -11.79 -13.42 0.12
N ASN A 180 -11.47 -14.71 0.03
CA ASN A 180 -10.59 -15.27 -0.99
C ASN A 180 -9.10 -14.92 -0.86
N THR A 181 -8.66 -14.41 0.28
CA THR A 181 -7.24 -14.30 0.58
C THR A 181 -6.76 -15.56 1.29
N GLN A 182 -5.59 -16.05 0.90
CA GLN A 182 -4.99 -17.22 1.53
C GLN A 182 -3.91 -16.81 2.51
N TYR A 183 -3.74 -17.60 3.56
CA TYR A 183 -2.66 -17.44 4.52
C TYR A 183 -2.09 -18.81 4.91
N ARG A 184 -0.82 -18.83 5.29
CA ARG A 184 -0.16 -20.03 5.78
C ARG A 184 -0.02 -20.01 7.29
N MET A 185 -0.25 -21.17 7.89
CA MET A 185 -0.09 -21.38 9.33
C MET A 185 0.44 -22.78 9.61
N ALA A 186 0.96 -23.01 10.81
CA ALA A 186 1.29 -24.34 11.31
C ALA A 186 0.79 -24.52 12.75
N GLU A 187 0.16 -25.66 13.04
CA GLU A 187 -0.31 -26.01 14.40
C GLU A 187 0.69 -26.90 15.11
N ASN A 188 1.27 -26.44 16.24
CA ASN A 188 2.35 -27.15 16.92
C ASN A 188 3.47 -27.58 15.96
N GLY A 189 3.77 -26.76 14.97
CA GLY A 189 4.68 -27.07 13.89
C GLY A 189 5.44 -25.83 13.42
N TRP A 190 5.91 -25.89 12.20
CA TRP A 190 6.66 -24.82 11.58
C TRP A 190 6.50 -24.83 10.06
N PHE A 191 6.78 -23.71 9.42
CA PHE A 191 7.01 -23.61 7.99
C PHE A 191 8.12 -22.61 7.70
N SER A 192 8.75 -22.73 6.54
CA SER A 192 9.86 -21.89 6.15
C SER A 192 9.89 -21.61 4.66
N TYR A 193 10.52 -20.48 4.31
CA TYR A 193 10.82 -20.07 2.94
C TYR A 193 12.28 -19.67 2.81
N ASN A 194 12.85 -19.88 1.63
CA ASN A 194 14.13 -19.33 1.25
C ASN A 194 13.90 -18.01 0.51
N LEU A 195 14.45 -16.93 1.03
CA LEU A 195 14.41 -15.61 0.40
C LEU A 195 15.77 -15.28 -0.20
N LYS A 196 15.78 -14.80 -1.44
CA LYS A 196 16.99 -14.34 -2.12
C LYS A 196 17.42 -12.99 -1.55
N ILE A 197 18.72 -12.78 -1.45
CA ILE A 197 19.34 -11.53 -1.05
C ILE A 197 20.56 -11.25 -1.93
N ASP A 198 20.98 -9.98 -2.02
CA ASP A 198 22.19 -9.64 -2.74
C ASP A 198 23.40 -9.78 -1.79
N LYS A 199 24.29 -10.72 -2.09
CA LYS A 199 25.53 -10.95 -1.33
C LYS A 199 26.47 -9.74 -1.27
N LYS A 200 26.28 -8.74 -2.14
CA LYS A 200 27.06 -7.50 -2.17
C LYS A 200 26.42 -6.39 -1.33
N GLU A 201 25.18 -6.57 -0.89
CA GLU A 201 24.50 -5.59 -0.05
C GLU A 201 25.15 -5.59 1.35
N THR A 202 25.47 -4.41 1.82
CA THR A 202 26.09 -4.18 3.13
C THR A 202 25.15 -3.58 4.15
N ARG A 203 24.01 -3.05 3.69
CA ARG A 203 22.97 -2.53 4.57
C ARG A 203 22.22 -3.69 5.24
N PRO A 204 21.66 -3.48 6.42
CA PRO A 204 20.78 -4.46 7.03
C PRO A 204 19.56 -4.69 6.15
N TYR A 205 19.09 -5.92 6.11
CA TYR A 205 17.80 -6.26 5.51
C TYR A 205 16.70 -6.13 6.55
N SER A 206 15.50 -5.82 6.08
CA SER A 206 14.27 -5.91 6.84
C SER A 206 13.38 -7.00 6.28
N LEU A 207 12.79 -7.77 7.17
CA LEU A 207 11.74 -8.73 6.87
C LEU A 207 10.40 -8.06 7.08
N VAL A 208 9.52 -8.08 6.08
CA VAL A 208 8.16 -7.55 6.16
C VAL A 208 7.20 -8.72 6.12
N CYS A 209 6.43 -8.89 7.18
CA CYS A 209 5.46 -9.96 7.34
C CYS A 209 4.06 -9.37 7.40
N ARG A 210 3.17 -9.79 6.50
CA ARG A 210 1.76 -9.39 6.51
C ARG A 210 0.94 -10.36 7.31
N PHE A 211 0.27 -9.85 8.34
CA PHE A 211 -0.62 -10.60 9.21
C PHE A 211 -2.02 -10.01 9.25
N TRP A 212 -2.99 -10.78 9.77
CA TRP A 212 -4.30 -10.24 10.14
C TRP A 212 -4.22 -9.62 11.54
N GLY A 213 -4.58 -8.34 11.64
CA GLY A 213 -4.46 -7.61 12.90
C GLY A 213 -5.50 -7.96 13.96
N ASP A 214 -6.66 -8.50 13.56
CA ASP A 214 -7.76 -8.87 14.45
C ASP A 214 -7.81 -10.38 14.74
N GLU A 215 -6.65 -11.00 14.91
CA GLU A 215 -6.56 -12.44 15.26
C GLU A 215 -7.15 -12.67 16.68
N PRO A 216 -8.24 -13.45 16.81
CA PRO A 216 -8.96 -13.54 18.09
C PRO A 216 -8.25 -14.36 19.14
N GLU A 217 -7.44 -15.35 18.77
CA GLU A 217 -6.77 -16.25 19.70
C GLU A 217 -5.37 -16.66 19.25
N GLY A 218 -4.40 -16.38 20.11
CA GLY A 218 -3.31 -17.25 20.47
C GLY A 218 -2.32 -17.69 19.41
N SER A 219 -2.09 -16.93 18.34
CA SER A 219 -0.90 -17.13 17.51
C SER A 219 0.32 -16.54 18.21
N GLU A 220 1.11 -17.41 18.81
CA GLU A 220 2.40 -17.07 19.41
C GLU A 220 3.47 -17.97 18.81
N PHE A 221 4.47 -17.36 18.20
CA PHE A 221 5.48 -18.06 17.44
C PHE A 221 6.77 -17.27 17.30
N ASP A 222 7.83 -18.01 17.03
CA ASP A 222 9.14 -17.45 16.71
C ASP A 222 9.29 -17.24 15.21
N ILE A 223 9.94 -16.14 14.83
CA ILE A 223 10.51 -15.94 13.51
C ILE A 223 12.02 -16.14 13.64
N LEU A 224 12.54 -17.10 12.87
CA LEU A 224 13.97 -17.39 12.83
C LEU A 224 14.53 -17.09 11.44
N VAL A 225 15.76 -16.60 11.39
CA VAL A 225 16.55 -16.42 10.15
C VAL A 225 17.76 -17.31 10.23
N ASP A 226 17.86 -18.27 9.32
CA ASP A 226 18.91 -19.32 9.32
C ASP A 226 19.06 -20.01 10.69
N GLY A 227 17.92 -20.31 11.33
CA GLY A 227 17.85 -20.96 12.64
C GLY A 227 18.12 -20.06 13.84
N LYS A 228 18.48 -18.78 13.65
CA LYS A 228 18.69 -17.80 14.74
C LYS A 228 17.36 -17.07 15.02
N LEU A 229 16.99 -16.97 16.28
CA LEU A 229 15.78 -16.26 16.70
C LEU A 229 15.88 -14.76 16.37
N LEU A 230 15.01 -14.28 15.48
CA LEU A 230 14.88 -12.86 15.17
C LEU A 230 13.94 -12.18 16.14
N THR A 231 12.77 -12.76 16.35
CA THR A 231 11.75 -12.22 17.26
C THR A 231 10.72 -13.29 17.61
N THR A 232 9.99 -13.07 18.71
CA THR A 232 8.76 -13.80 19.04
C THR A 232 7.57 -12.89 18.79
N VAL A 233 6.59 -13.37 18.06
CA VAL A 233 5.40 -12.63 17.64
C VAL A 233 4.18 -13.11 18.39
N ASN A 234 3.32 -12.19 18.80
CA ASN A 234 1.99 -12.47 19.32
C ASN A 234 0.97 -11.63 18.54
N LEU A 235 0.01 -12.30 17.85
CA LEU A 235 -0.94 -11.64 16.96
C LEU A 235 -2.29 -11.32 17.62
N HIS A 236 -2.42 -11.46 18.94
CA HIS A 236 -3.69 -11.27 19.62
C HIS A 236 -4.24 -9.84 19.48
N ARG A 237 -5.35 -9.68 18.73
CA ARG A 237 -6.19 -8.46 18.59
C ARG A 237 -5.44 -7.13 18.56
N ARG A 238 -4.49 -6.98 17.65
CA ARG A 238 -3.63 -5.79 17.56
C ARG A 238 -4.31 -4.61 16.90
N ILE A 239 -5.03 -4.86 15.81
CA ILE A 239 -5.79 -3.84 15.06
C ILE A 239 -7.10 -4.48 14.58
N PHE A 240 -8.20 -3.76 14.78
CA PHE A 240 -9.53 -4.24 14.41
C PHE A 240 -9.71 -4.29 12.88
N LEU A 241 -10.03 -5.47 12.36
CA LEU A 241 -10.43 -5.74 10.97
C LEU A 241 -9.48 -5.18 9.89
N SER A 242 -8.18 -5.24 10.10
CA SER A 242 -7.20 -4.74 9.15
C SER A 242 -5.99 -5.67 9.05
N TYR A 243 -5.30 -5.62 7.91
CA TYR A 243 -3.96 -6.20 7.80
C TYR A 243 -2.93 -5.32 8.50
N VAL A 244 -1.87 -5.96 8.97
CA VAL A 244 -0.71 -5.32 9.56
C VAL A 244 0.54 -5.82 8.84
N ASP A 245 1.37 -4.91 8.38
CA ASP A 245 2.70 -5.21 7.88
C ASP A 245 3.72 -4.96 8.99
N ASP A 246 4.17 -6.03 9.63
CA ASP A 246 5.21 -5.97 10.64
C ASP A 246 6.59 -5.98 9.99
N VAL A 247 7.45 -5.08 10.43
CA VAL A 247 8.81 -4.91 9.91
C VAL A 247 9.82 -5.31 10.98
N TYR A 248 10.68 -6.29 10.67
CA TYR A 248 11.71 -6.80 11.55
C TYR A 248 13.09 -6.61 10.92
N ALA A 249 13.94 -5.80 11.55
CA ALA A 249 15.31 -5.60 11.10
C ALA A 249 16.15 -6.88 11.34
N ILE A 250 16.78 -7.38 10.28
CA ILE A 250 17.72 -8.52 10.36
C ILE A 250 19.11 -7.96 10.63
N PRO A 251 19.83 -8.42 11.68
CA PRO A 251 21.20 -8.00 11.91
C PRO A 251 22.07 -8.22 10.66
N ALA A 252 22.79 -7.19 10.23
CA ALA A 252 23.54 -7.21 8.98
C ALA A 252 24.52 -8.40 8.87
N GLU A 253 25.16 -8.75 10.00
CA GLU A 253 26.09 -9.88 10.07
C GLU A 253 25.43 -11.26 9.82
N TRP A 254 24.09 -11.34 9.84
CA TRP A 254 23.38 -12.59 9.52
C TRP A 254 23.21 -12.79 8.02
N THR A 255 23.35 -11.73 7.24
CA THR A 255 23.09 -11.72 5.79
C THR A 255 24.36 -11.52 4.95
N TRP A 256 25.44 -11.00 5.52
CA TRP A 256 26.67 -10.70 4.78
C TRP A 256 27.22 -11.89 3.99
N GLY A 257 27.48 -11.65 2.71
CA GLY A 257 28.09 -12.62 1.80
C GLY A 257 27.18 -13.76 1.38
N LYS A 258 25.92 -13.76 1.82
CA LYS A 258 24.93 -14.76 1.43
C LYS A 258 24.16 -14.33 0.20
N ASP A 259 23.67 -15.29 -0.57
CA ASP A 259 22.76 -15.07 -1.70
C ASP A 259 21.31 -15.42 -1.36
N LYS A 260 21.08 -16.01 -0.19
CA LYS A 260 19.75 -16.33 0.36
C LYS A 260 19.80 -16.49 1.87
N VAL A 261 18.62 -16.37 2.49
CA VAL A 261 18.37 -16.71 3.89
C VAL A 261 17.13 -17.58 4.00
N THR A 262 17.10 -18.46 5.00
CA THR A 262 15.91 -19.25 5.33
C THR A 262 15.15 -18.57 6.46
N VAL A 263 13.90 -18.19 6.22
CA VAL A 263 13.01 -17.63 7.24
C VAL A 263 12.05 -18.73 7.70
N THR A 264 12.05 -19.00 8.99
CA THR A 264 11.21 -20.03 9.61
C THR A 264 10.25 -19.41 10.60
N PHE A 265 8.99 -19.79 10.49
CA PHE A 265 7.91 -19.47 11.43
C PHE A 265 7.64 -20.72 12.27
N ARG A 266 7.92 -20.68 13.55
CA ARG A 266 7.84 -21.84 14.44
C ARG A 266 6.90 -21.58 15.59
N ALA A 267 5.84 -22.40 15.71
CA ALA A 267 4.87 -22.30 16.79
C ALA A 267 5.52 -22.59 18.15
N ALA A 268 5.10 -21.83 19.18
CA ALA A 268 5.30 -22.23 20.55
C ALA A 268 4.47 -23.49 20.88
N GLU A 269 4.82 -24.21 21.94
CA GLU A 269 4.09 -25.41 22.35
C GLU A 269 2.61 -25.12 22.62
N GLY A 270 1.71 -25.90 22.02
CA GLY A 270 0.26 -25.71 22.11
C GLY A 270 -0.27 -24.49 21.33
N ARG A 271 0.54 -23.86 20.49
CA ARG A 271 0.21 -22.63 19.75
C ARG A 271 0.23 -22.84 18.24
N LYS A 272 -0.11 -21.76 17.53
CA LYS A 272 -0.06 -21.66 16.07
C LYS A 272 1.06 -20.71 15.66
N ALA A 273 1.77 -21.08 14.61
CA ALA A 273 2.68 -20.16 13.91
C ALA A 273 1.98 -19.56 12.70
N GLY A 274 2.10 -18.25 12.49
CA GLY A 274 1.61 -17.59 11.29
C GLY A 274 0.21 -17.04 11.41
N GLY A 275 -0.62 -17.30 10.39
CA GLY A 275 -1.56 -16.38 9.82
C GLY A 275 -0.84 -15.44 8.88
N LEU A 276 0.20 -15.99 8.16
CA LEU A 276 1.03 -15.21 7.24
C LEU A 276 0.34 -15.06 5.90
N PHE A 277 0.07 -13.83 5.47
CA PHE A 277 -0.56 -13.48 4.19
C PHE A 277 0.44 -13.04 3.13
N GLY A 278 1.63 -12.63 3.52
CA GLY A 278 2.69 -12.20 2.62
C GLY A 278 4.01 -12.05 3.35
N LEU A 279 5.10 -12.23 2.62
CA LEU A 279 6.45 -12.16 3.17
C LEU A 279 7.37 -11.48 2.15
N LYS A 280 8.10 -10.47 2.59
CA LYS A 280 9.09 -9.75 1.76
C LYS A 280 10.38 -9.59 2.52
N ILE A 281 11.49 -9.54 1.78
CA ILE A 281 12.78 -9.12 2.30
C ILE A 281 13.31 -7.94 1.48
N THR A 282 13.80 -6.91 2.14
CA THR A 282 14.25 -5.69 1.48
C THR A 282 15.39 -5.03 2.24
N ALA A 283 16.29 -4.40 1.51
CA ALA A 283 17.32 -3.52 2.05
C ALA A 283 16.87 -2.04 2.07
N ASP A 284 15.59 -1.77 1.77
CA ASP A 284 14.99 -0.45 1.86
C ASP A 284 14.75 -0.10 3.33
N THR A 285 15.16 1.09 3.74
CA THR A 285 14.95 1.61 5.10
C THR A 285 13.65 2.40 5.23
N ASP A 286 13.00 2.72 4.09
CA ASP A 286 11.76 3.48 4.03
C ASP A 286 10.57 2.54 3.74
N LEU A 287 10.27 1.71 4.73
CA LEU A 287 9.25 0.64 4.65
C LEU A 287 7.88 1.02 5.20
N ARG A 288 7.68 2.28 5.54
CA ARG A 288 6.41 2.78 6.06
C ARG A 288 5.51 3.32 4.98
#